data_ec0f5bcada4bfd6ef6d42a322184fc51
#
_entry.id   ec0f5bcada4bfd6ef6d42a322184fc51
#
_cell.length_a   1.000
_cell.length_b   1.000
_cell.length_c   1.000
_cell.angle_alpha   90.00
_cell.angle_beta   90.00
_cell.angle_gamma   90.00
#
_symmetry.space_group_name_H-M   'P 1'
#
loop_
_entity.id
_entity.type
_entity.pdbx_description
1 polymer ?
#
loop_
_entity_poly.entity_id
_entity_poly.type
_entity_poly.pdbx_seq_one_letter_code
_entity_poly.pdbx_strand_id
1 'polypeptide(L)'
;MKKVIKRIVNIVIDIIVVLILAVSALIVTLSLTSKSSGVPNIFGVAPLSVLTGSMEDTINTGDLIFCEVTDDPSYEYKKGDIVTFYKNINGNSELNTHRIVEVVALLYGGAQETHTSRRRQ
;
A
#
# COMPACT_ATOMS: atom_id res chain seq x y z
N MET A 1 23.88 -4.47 -46.60
CA MET A 1 24.12 -4.84 -45.18
C MET A 1 24.08 -3.64 -44.24
N LYS A 2 24.85 -2.59 -44.48
CA LYS A 2 24.85 -1.41 -43.57
C LYS A 2 23.49 -0.72 -43.44
N LYS A 3 22.69 -0.64 -44.52
CA LYS A 3 21.34 -0.03 -44.48
C LYS A 3 20.34 -0.85 -43.65
N VAL A 4 20.42 -2.18 -43.70
CA VAL A 4 19.53 -3.07 -42.93
C VAL A 4 19.86 -3.01 -41.47
N ILE A 5 21.13 -3.05 -41.11
CA ILE A 5 21.61 -2.93 -39.73
C ILE A 5 21.16 -1.60 -39.10
N LYS A 6 21.31 -0.50 -39.85
CA LYS A 6 20.90 0.84 -39.38
C LYS A 6 19.38 0.90 -39.12
N ARG A 7 18.58 0.26 -40.00
CA ARG A 7 17.12 0.18 -39.80
C ARG A 7 16.75 -0.62 -38.57
N ILE A 8 17.42 -1.76 -38.35
CA ILE A 8 17.18 -2.61 -37.17
C ILE A 8 17.56 -1.86 -35.87
N VAL A 9 18.71 -1.18 -35.88
CA VAL A 9 19.16 -0.38 -34.72
C VAL A 9 18.17 0.73 -34.41
N ASN A 10 17.66 1.44 -35.40
CA ASN A 10 16.66 2.49 -35.18
C ASN A 10 15.37 1.93 -34.60
N ILE A 11 14.86 0.79 -35.10
CA ILE A 11 13.67 0.14 -34.56
C ILE A 11 13.87 -0.26 -33.10
N VAL A 12 15.04 -0.80 -32.77
CA VAL A 12 15.35 -1.17 -31.34
C VAL A 12 15.38 0.06 -30.47
N ILE A 13 15.99 1.15 -30.90
CA ILE A 13 16.01 2.41 -30.15
C ILE A 13 14.58 2.94 -29.96
N ASP A 14 13.76 2.94 -31.00
CA ASP A 14 12.37 3.40 -30.93
C ASP A 14 11.56 2.59 -29.91
N ILE A 15 11.72 1.25 -29.87
CA ILE A 15 11.09 0.38 -28.91
C ILE A 15 11.54 0.71 -27.49
N ILE A 16 12.83 0.94 -27.25
CA ILE A 16 13.37 1.30 -25.95
C ILE A 16 12.81 2.64 -25.48
N VAL A 17 12.76 3.63 -26.35
CA VAL A 17 12.20 4.96 -26.02
C VAL A 17 10.73 4.86 -25.64
N VAL A 18 9.93 4.12 -26.40
CA VAL A 18 8.51 3.91 -26.10
C VAL A 18 8.33 3.18 -24.74
N LEU A 19 9.18 2.19 -24.46
CA LEU A 19 9.15 1.48 -23.19
C LEU A 19 9.45 2.42 -22.00
N ILE A 20 10.48 3.26 -22.11
CA ILE A 20 10.86 4.23 -21.09
C ILE A 20 9.72 5.22 -20.85
N LEU A 21 9.09 5.73 -21.91
CA LEU A 21 7.96 6.65 -21.81
C LEU A 21 6.76 5.99 -21.13
N ALA A 22 6.45 4.73 -21.44
CA ALA A 22 5.37 3.98 -20.83
C ALA A 22 5.61 3.77 -19.32
N VAL A 23 6.81 3.38 -18.93
CA VAL A 23 7.20 3.22 -17.52
C VAL A 23 7.13 4.56 -16.76
N SER A 24 7.62 5.64 -17.38
CA SER A 24 7.56 6.98 -16.78
C SER A 24 6.12 7.44 -16.56
N ALA A 25 5.24 7.24 -17.53
CA ALA A 25 3.82 7.56 -17.43
C ALA A 25 3.15 6.75 -16.31
N LEU A 26 3.50 5.47 -16.17
CA LEU A 26 3.01 4.61 -15.09
C LEU A 26 3.43 5.15 -13.73
N ILE A 27 4.70 5.50 -13.54
CA ILE A 27 5.22 6.05 -12.29
C ILE A 27 4.51 7.36 -11.91
N VAL A 28 4.31 8.26 -12.88
CA VAL A 28 3.59 9.52 -12.66
C VAL A 28 2.15 9.26 -12.23
N THR A 29 1.46 8.35 -12.89
CA THR A 29 0.07 7.99 -12.57
C THR A 29 -0.03 7.43 -11.14
N LEU A 30 0.87 6.53 -10.76
CA LEU A 30 0.94 5.98 -9.41
C LEU A 30 1.20 7.06 -8.36
N SER A 31 2.11 8.01 -8.66
CA SER A 31 2.43 9.11 -7.76
C SER A 31 1.26 10.06 -7.54
N LEU A 32 0.44 10.30 -8.56
CA LEU A 32 -0.74 11.14 -8.46
C LEU A 32 -1.86 10.46 -7.66
N THR A 33 -2.05 9.16 -7.88
CA THR A 33 -3.06 8.36 -7.16
C THR A 33 -2.70 8.23 -5.67
N SER A 34 -1.42 8.14 -5.35
CA SER A 34 -0.90 8.08 -3.98
C SER A 34 -1.30 9.28 -3.12
N LYS A 35 -1.47 10.45 -3.69
CA LYS A 35 -1.88 11.66 -2.95
C LYS A 35 -3.30 11.60 -2.40
N SER A 36 -4.16 10.79 -2.98
CA SER A 36 -5.57 10.67 -2.57
C SER A 36 -5.74 9.78 -1.33
N SER A 37 -5.01 8.69 -1.25
CA SER A 37 -5.13 7.69 -0.18
C SER A 37 -3.96 7.70 0.82
N GLY A 38 -2.98 8.59 0.64
CA GLY A 38 -1.81 8.71 1.51
C GLY A 38 -0.80 7.56 1.37
N VAL A 39 -1.15 6.47 0.75
CA VAL A 39 -0.29 5.30 0.51
C VAL A 39 -0.21 5.04 -0.99
N PRO A 40 0.99 4.84 -1.57
CA PRO A 40 1.10 4.41 -2.97
C PRO A 40 0.37 3.09 -3.17
N ASN A 41 -0.61 3.08 -4.06
CA ASN A 41 -1.34 1.86 -4.38
C ASN A 41 -1.52 1.69 -5.89
N ILE A 42 -1.67 0.44 -6.31
CA ILE A 42 -1.93 0.04 -7.68
C ILE A 42 -3.27 -0.68 -7.70
N PHE A 43 -4.27 -0.10 -8.34
CA PHE A 43 -5.63 -0.66 -8.40
C PHE A 43 -6.23 -0.98 -7.02
N GLY A 44 -5.95 -0.14 -6.01
CA GLY A 44 -6.45 -0.34 -4.65
C GLY A 44 -5.62 -1.30 -3.79
N VAL A 45 -4.47 -1.79 -4.28
CA VAL A 45 -3.55 -2.64 -3.52
C VAL A 45 -2.25 -1.90 -3.28
N ALA A 46 -1.86 -1.75 -2.01
CA ALA A 46 -0.63 -1.11 -1.58
C ALA A 46 0.42 -2.15 -1.18
N PRO A 47 1.58 -2.20 -1.86
CA PRO A 47 2.71 -2.99 -1.39
C PRO A 47 3.42 -2.25 -0.23
N LEU A 48 3.57 -2.92 0.89
CA LEU A 48 4.21 -2.36 2.09
C LEU A 48 5.30 -3.31 2.60
N SER A 49 6.42 -2.75 3.03
CA SER A 49 7.49 -3.50 3.68
C SER A 49 7.36 -3.43 5.19
N VAL A 50 7.49 -4.56 5.84
CA VAL A 50 7.41 -4.68 7.30
C VAL A 50 8.73 -4.28 7.92
N LEU A 51 8.74 -3.20 8.69
CA LEU A 51 9.95 -2.64 9.29
C LEU A 51 10.15 -3.06 10.76
N THR A 52 9.10 -3.51 11.43
CA THR A 52 9.13 -3.86 12.86
C THR A 52 8.55 -5.23 13.12
N GLY A 53 9.06 -5.91 14.15
CA GLY A 53 8.67 -7.26 14.54
C GLY A 53 7.44 -7.37 15.44
N SER A 54 6.54 -6.38 15.44
CA SER A 54 5.35 -6.41 16.32
C SER A 54 4.34 -7.54 16.01
N MET A 55 4.50 -8.19 14.86
CA MET A 55 3.67 -9.29 14.36
C MET A 55 4.49 -10.50 13.92
N GLU A 56 5.68 -10.71 14.51
CA GLU A 56 6.67 -11.72 14.09
C GLU A 56 6.14 -13.16 14.00
N ASP A 57 5.13 -13.52 14.78
CA ASP A 57 4.50 -14.85 14.68
C ASP A 57 3.71 -15.09 13.39
N THR A 58 3.35 -14.03 12.67
CA THR A 58 2.54 -14.09 11.45
C THR A 58 3.21 -13.38 10.28
N ILE A 59 3.84 -12.24 10.55
CA ILE A 59 4.48 -11.36 9.56
C ILE A 59 5.83 -10.96 10.13
N ASN A 60 6.91 -11.27 9.41
CA ASN A 60 8.27 -11.00 9.87
C ASN A 60 8.80 -9.67 9.37
N THR A 61 9.76 -9.12 10.10
CA THR A 61 10.51 -7.95 9.64
C THR A 61 11.22 -8.27 8.33
N GLY A 62 11.04 -7.42 7.34
CA GLY A 62 11.57 -7.60 5.98
C GLY A 62 10.58 -8.24 5.00
N ASP A 63 9.45 -8.73 5.46
CA ASP A 63 8.39 -9.25 4.58
C ASP A 63 7.77 -8.11 3.75
N LEU A 64 7.34 -8.47 2.55
CA LEU A 64 6.52 -7.63 1.70
C LEU A 64 5.06 -8.06 1.83
N ILE A 65 4.22 -7.15 2.28
CA ILE A 65 2.77 -7.38 2.40
C ILE A 65 2.01 -6.55 1.36
N PHE A 66 0.90 -7.09 0.89
CA PHE A 66 -0.01 -6.40 -0.02
C PHE A 66 -1.30 -6.10 0.73
N CYS A 67 -1.57 -4.82 0.94
CA CYS A 67 -2.75 -4.35 1.66
C CYS A 67 -3.80 -3.84 0.68
N GLU A 68 -5.03 -4.29 0.83
CA GLU A 68 -6.16 -3.68 0.15
C GLU A 68 -6.46 -2.32 0.81
N VAL A 69 -6.47 -1.27 0.01
CA VAL A 69 -6.78 0.08 0.48
C VAL A 69 -8.28 0.29 0.38
N THR A 70 -8.92 0.54 1.50
CA THR A 70 -10.35 0.84 1.54
C THR A 70 -10.59 2.17 2.23
N ASP A 71 -11.36 3.03 1.58
CA ASP A 71 -11.90 4.28 2.13
C ASP A 71 -13.42 4.16 2.35
N ASP A 72 -13.96 2.94 2.22
CA ASP A 72 -15.38 2.69 2.36
C ASP A 72 -15.79 2.69 3.85
N PRO A 73 -16.57 3.68 4.31
CA PRO A 73 -17.03 3.75 5.70
C PRO A 73 -17.98 2.60 6.07
N SER A 74 -18.51 1.87 5.09
CA SER A 74 -19.37 0.71 5.32
C SER A 74 -18.59 -0.60 5.42
N TYR A 75 -17.27 -0.58 5.28
CA TYR A 75 -16.45 -1.77 5.38
C TYR A 75 -16.50 -2.36 6.79
N GLU A 76 -16.96 -3.59 6.90
CA GLU A 76 -17.08 -4.28 8.19
C GLU A 76 -15.79 -5.06 8.50
N TYR A 77 -15.05 -4.58 9.48
CA TYR A 77 -13.89 -5.29 10.03
C TYR A 77 -14.33 -6.41 10.96
N LYS A 78 -13.62 -7.54 10.90
CA LYS A 78 -13.89 -8.71 11.74
C LYS A 78 -12.75 -8.96 12.70
N LYS A 79 -13.07 -9.60 13.84
CA LYS A 79 -12.05 -10.10 14.74
C LYS A 79 -11.12 -11.09 14.03
N GLY A 80 -9.82 -10.86 14.13
CA GLY A 80 -8.80 -11.66 13.48
C GLY A 80 -8.24 -11.03 12.19
N ASP A 81 -8.90 -10.01 11.62
CA ASP A 81 -8.38 -9.30 10.46
C ASP A 81 -7.08 -8.59 10.80
N ILE A 82 -6.18 -8.55 9.83
CA ILE A 82 -4.92 -7.81 9.93
C ILE A 82 -5.13 -6.48 9.19
N VAL A 83 -4.98 -5.39 9.91
CA VAL A 83 -5.19 -4.03 9.39
C VAL A 83 -3.92 -3.21 9.50
N THR A 84 -3.68 -2.40 8.48
CA THR A 84 -2.62 -1.39 8.46
C THR A 84 -3.25 -0.01 8.49
N PHE A 85 -2.84 0.80 9.44
CA PHE A 85 -3.40 2.13 9.66
C PHE A 85 -2.34 3.15 10.04
N TYR A 86 -2.63 4.42 9.83
CA TYR A 86 -1.77 5.50 10.28
C TYR A 86 -1.93 5.74 11.76
N LYS A 87 -0.82 5.75 12.48
CA LYS A 87 -0.74 6.16 13.89
C LYS A 87 0.14 7.39 14.01
N ASN A 88 -0.36 8.40 14.70
CA ASN A 88 0.46 9.57 15.03
C ASN A 88 1.26 9.28 16.30
N ILE A 89 2.59 9.28 16.17
CA ILE A 89 3.53 9.09 17.28
C ILE A 89 4.43 10.33 17.32
N ASN A 90 4.30 11.13 18.37
CA ASN A 90 5.10 12.35 18.58
C ASN A 90 5.06 13.36 17.40
N GLY A 91 3.89 13.48 16.73
CA GLY A 91 3.72 14.36 15.59
C GLY A 91 4.09 13.78 14.23
N ASN A 92 4.61 12.56 14.18
CA ASN A 92 4.89 11.83 12.96
C ASN A 92 3.81 10.78 12.70
N SER A 93 3.32 10.74 11.48
CA SER A 93 2.39 9.69 11.05
C SER A 93 3.15 8.47 10.58
N GLU A 94 3.02 7.37 11.30
CA GLU A 94 3.65 6.08 10.98
C GLU A 94 2.59 5.04 10.64
N LEU A 95 2.90 4.16 9.69
CA LEU A 95 2.05 3.02 9.35
C LEU A 95 2.31 1.91 10.36
N ASN A 96 1.23 1.42 10.98
CA ASN A 96 1.25 0.29 11.90
C ASN A 96 0.32 -0.81 11.40
N THR A 97 0.79 -2.06 11.52
CA THR A 97 0.02 -3.25 11.14
C THR A 97 -0.25 -4.08 12.39
N HIS A 98 -1.53 -4.34 12.65
CA HIS A 98 -1.95 -5.14 13.81
C HIS A 98 -3.16 -6.01 13.47
N ARG A 99 -3.32 -7.09 14.26
CA ARG A 99 -4.50 -7.95 14.20
C ARG A 99 -5.61 -7.39 15.08
N ILE A 100 -6.83 -7.35 14.55
CA ILE A 100 -8.01 -6.95 15.31
C ILE A 100 -8.35 -8.03 16.34
N VAL A 101 -8.35 -7.67 17.61
CA VAL A 101 -8.69 -8.58 18.71
C VAL A 101 -10.15 -8.48 19.11
N GLU A 102 -10.77 -7.31 18.91
CA GLU A 102 -12.16 -7.04 19.23
C GLU A 102 -12.70 -5.90 18.38
N VAL A 103 -13.95 -6.02 17.95
CA VAL A 103 -14.68 -4.96 17.26
C VAL A 103 -15.79 -4.50 18.19
N VAL A 104 -15.75 -3.23 18.63
CA VAL A 104 -16.76 -2.63 19.50
C VAL A 104 -17.57 -1.64 18.66
N ALA A 105 -18.86 -1.92 18.50
CA ALA A 105 -19.80 -0.97 17.89
C ALA A 105 -20.25 0.05 18.96
N LEU A 106 -19.81 1.29 18.84
CA LEU A 106 -20.30 2.38 19.66
C LEU A 106 -21.64 2.88 19.11
N LEU A 107 -22.71 2.64 19.83
CA LEU A 107 -24.07 3.07 19.48
C LEU A 107 -24.33 4.58 19.70
N TYR A 108 -23.30 5.41 19.73
CA TYR A 108 -23.45 6.85 19.89
C TYR A 108 -22.85 7.60 18.68
N GLY A 109 -23.72 8.08 17.82
CA GLY A 109 -23.48 9.22 16.94
C GLY A 109 -22.42 9.02 15.85
N GLY A 110 -22.50 7.98 15.04
CA GLY A 110 -21.94 8.01 13.68
C GLY A 110 -20.40 8.02 13.53
N ALA A 111 -19.64 7.68 14.56
CA ALA A 111 -18.21 7.50 14.45
C ALA A 111 -17.82 6.08 14.89
N GLN A 112 -17.47 5.25 13.92
CA GLN A 112 -16.81 3.97 14.22
C GLN A 112 -15.36 4.23 14.59
N GLU A 113 -15.08 4.31 15.88
CA GLU A 113 -13.71 4.23 16.36
C GLU A 113 -13.33 2.76 16.53
N THR A 114 -12.50 2.27 15.63
CA THR A 114 -11.83 0.98 15.82
C THR A 114 -10.74 1.14 16.87
N HIS A 115 -11.03 0.77 18.10
CA HIS A 115 -10.02 0.67 19.14
C HIS A 115 -9.14 -0.55 18.90
N THR A 116 -7.95 -0.32 18.42
CA THR A 116 -6.87 -1.32 18.42
C THR A 116 -6.41 -1.48 19.86
N SER A 117 -6.89 -2.52 20.53
CA SER A 117 -6.59 -2.75 21.93
C SER A 117 -5.27 -3.49 22.13
N ARG A 118 -4.44 -2.82 22.89
CA ARG A 118 -3.61 -3.30 24.00
C ARG A 118 -3.06 -4.73 23.97
N ARG A 119 -1.74 -4.75 23.84
CA ARG A 119 -0.81 -5.78 24.32
C ARG A 119 -1.29 -6.41 25.64
N ARG A 120 -1.48 -7.72 25.69
CA ARG A 120 -1.25 -8.49 26.91
C ARG A 120 0.09 -9.21 26.78
N GLN A 121 0.89 -8.95 27.77
CA GLN A 121 2.13 -9.68 28.06
C GLN A 121 1.84 -11.17 28.31
#